data_6e85c25138445b9ab6f6ebd66faa799f
#
_entry.id   6e85c25138445b9ab6f6ebd66faa799f
#
_cell.length_a   1.000
_cell.length_b   1.000
_cell.length_c   1.000
_cell.angle_alpha   90.00
_cell.angle_beta   90.00
_cell.angle_gamma   90.00
#
_symmetry.space_group_name_H-M   'P 1'
#
loop_
_entity.id
_entity.type
_entity.pdbx_description
1 polymer ?
#
loop_
_entity_poly.entity_id
_entity_poly.type
_entity_poly.pdbx_seq_one_letter_code
_entity_poly.pdbx_strand_id
1 'polypeptide(L)'
;MKTLLRTIALTSLSLFLLTSCGDNPEKSRLYLDKGVDYLYHSQYEEAIDYFDKAIEYQSNNYEAYFHRGCAKYNNYQKEEALQDYLKAIELNPDYLQAYFNLGLYYRSINDYDMACYYFKIAEAKGRPNMEDYTKHCR
;
A
#
# COMPACT_ATOMS: atom_id res chain seq x y z
N MET A 1 28.78 -19.61 46.46
CA MET A 1 28.76 -19.69 45.00
C MET A 1 27.51 -20.38 44.41
N LYS A 2 26.40 -20.53 45.16
CA LYS A 2 25.15 -21.18 44.62
C LYS A 2 23.95 -20.25 44.55
N THR A 3 24.07 -18.97 44.88
CA THR A 3 22.98 -18.01 44.91
C THR A 3 23.00 -17.01 43.73
N LEU A 4 24.06 -16.98 42.92
CA LEU A 4 24.20 -16.04 41.81
C LEU A 4 23.60 -16.55 40.48
N LEU A 5 23.33 -17.84 40.38
CA LEU A 5 22.83 -18.48 39.15
C LEU A 5 21.30 -18.51 39.03
N ARG A 6 20.57 -18.10 40.08
CA ARG A 6 19.08 -18.10 40.06
C ARG A 6 18.47 -16.80 39.62
N THR A 7 19.21 -15.69 39.57
CA THR A 7 18.67 -14.37 39.19
C THR A 7 18.77 -14.04 37.71
N ILE A 8 19.57 -14.81 36.94
CA ILE A 8 19.74 -14.55 35.48
C ILE A 8 18.64 -15.27 34.65
N ALA A 9 18.00 -16.30 35.20
CA ALA A 9 16.97 -17.07 34.49
C ALA A 9 15.59 -16.42 34.49
N LEU A 10 15.33 -15.37 35.28
CA LEU A 10 14.02 -14.72 35.38
C LEU A 10 13.92 -13.44 34.57
N THR A 11 15.02 -12.89 34.05
CA THR A 11 15.00 -11.65 33.26
C THR A 11 14.91 -11.88 31.73
N SER A 12 15.15 -13.12 31.28
CA SER A 12 15.04 -13.44 29.85
C SER A 12 13.63 -13.86 29.40
N LEU A 13 12.74 -14.18 30.33
CA LEU A 13 11.37 -14.63 30.02
C LEU A 13 10.37 -13.46 29.90
N SER A 14 10.71 -12.28 30.46
CA SER A 14 9.81 -11.11 30.41
C SER A 14 9.97 -10.25 29.16
N LEU A 15 11.00 -10.48 28.34
CA LEU A 15 11.24 -9.71 27.10
C LEU A 15 10.59 -10.35 25.87
N PHE A 16 10.03 -11.56 26.00
CA PHE A 16 9.44 -12.29 24.88
C PHE A 16 7.91 -12.12 24.77
N LEU A 17 7.29 -11.36 25.68
CA LEU A 17 5.83 -11.16 25.70
C LEU A 17 5.35 -9.82 25.13
N LEU A 18 6.24 -9.00 24.54
CA LEU A 18 5.87 -7.68 24.00
C LEU A 18 5.84 -7.61 22.45
N THR A 19 5.94 -8.73 21.76
CA THR A 19 5.90 -8.76 20.29
C THR A 19 4.78 -9.62 19.72
N SER A 20 3.62 -9.63 20.35
CA SER A 20 2.44 -10.30 19.81
C SER A 20 1.26 -9.34 19.70
N CYS A 21 1.51 -8.15 19.17
CA CYS A 21 0.50 -7.50 18.35
C CYS A 21 0.73 -8.04 16.93
N GLY A 22 0.47 -9.34 16.76
CA GLY A 22 0.78 -10.05 15.53
C GLY A 22 -0.14 -9.58 14.41
N ASP A 23 0.46 -9.34 13.24
CA ASP A 23 -0.28 -9.20 11.99
C ASP A 23 -1.38 -10.26 11.92
N ASN A 24 -2.57 -9.83 11.53
CA ASN A 24 -3.71 -10.71 11.33
C ASN A 24 -4.16 -10.61 9.85
N PRO A 25 -3.53 -11.40 8.97
CA PRO A 25 -3.78 -11.31 7.53
C PRO A 25 -5.23 -11.65 7.16
N GLU A 26 -5.91 -12.50 7.92
CA GLU A 26 -7.32 -12.83 7.66
C GLU A 26 -8.23 -11.61 7.92
N LYS A 27 -8.01 -10.91 9.02
CA LYS A 27 -8.74 -9.66 9.30
C LYS A 27 -8.36 -8.56 8.31
N SER A 28 -7.07 -8.43 7.97
CA SER A 28 -6.63 -7.49 6.95
C SER A 28 -7.35 -7.74 5.63
N ARG A 29 -7.43 -9.00 5.19
CA ARG A 29 -8.13 -9.36 3.96
C ARG A 29 -9.63 -9.04 4.02
N LEU A 30 -10.28 -9.36 5.14
CA LEU A 30 -11.71 -9.05 5.34
C LEU A 30 -11.99 -7.54 5.21
N TYR A 31 -11.14 -6.71 5.80
CA TYR A 31 -11.29 -5.26 5.72
C TYR A 31 -10.92 -4.71 4.33
N LEU A 32 -9.89 -5.28 3.68
CA LEU A 32 -9.56 -4.96 2.29
C LEU A 32 -10.75 -5.21 1.36
N ASP A 33 -11.38 -6.38 1.43
CA ASP A 33 -12.50 -6.75 0.58
C ASP A 33 -13.71 -5.82 0.81
N LYS A 34 -13.99 -5.44 2.06
CA LYS A 34 -15.01 -4.43 2.36
C LYS A 34 -14.68 -3.05 1.79
N GLY A 35 -13.44 -2.61 1.95
CA GLY A 35 -12.99 -1.33 1.37
C GLY A 35 -13.13 -1.29 -0.14
N VAL A 36 -12.82 -2.40 -0.83
CA VAL A 36 -12.99 -2.53 -2.28
C VAL A 36 -14.46 -2.44 -2.68
N ASP A 37 -15.37 -3.04 -1.90
CA ASP A 37 -16.82 -2.93 -2.13
C ASP A 37 -17.31 -1.48 -2.03
N TYR A 38 -16.91 -0.75 -0.98
CA TYR A 38 -17.22 0.67 -0.83
C TYR A 38 -16.63 1.54 -1.94
N LEU A 39 -15.37 1.25 -2.34
CA LEU A 39 -14.71 1.94 -3.46
C LEU A 39 -15.48 1.75 -4.78
N TYR A 40 -15.96 0.54 -5.04
CA TYR A 40 -16.78 0.23 -6.22
C TYR A 40 -18.07 1.03 -6.26
N HIS A 41 -18.68 1.29 -5.10
CA HIS A 41 -19.88 2.12 -4.96
C HIS A 41 -19.59 3.62 -4.85
N SER A 42 -18.33 4.05 -5.08
CA SER A 42 -17.88 5.45 -4.98
C SER A 42 -18.06 6.08 -3.59
N GLN A 43 -18.12 5.25 -2.55
CA GLN A 43 -18.16 5.65 -1.13
C GLN A 43 -16.72 5.74 -0.62
N TYR A 44 -16.03 6.81 -1.03
CA TYR A 44 -14.57 6.90 -0.88
C TYR A 44 -14.12 7.05 0.56
N GLU A 45 -14.86 7.78 1.41
CA GLU A 45 -14.51 7.97 2.83
C GLU A 45 -14.62 6.67 3.60
N GLU A 46 -15.72 5.93 3.42
CA GLU A 46 -15.91 4.63 4.04
C GLU A 46 -14.87 3.60 3.53
N ALA A 47 -14.55 3.66 2.24
CA ALA A 47 -13.50 2.82 1.67
C ALA A 47 -12.14 3.07 2.33
N ILE A 48 -11.76 4.34 2.53
CA ILE A 48 -10.52 4.75 3.21
C ILE A 48 -10.49 4.17 4.63
N ASP A 49 -11.57 4.31 5.41
CA ASP A 49 -11.68 3.78 6.77
C ASP A 49 -11.47 2.25 6.83
N TYR A 50 -11.98 1.53 5.85
CA TYR A 50 -11.80 0.08 5.77
C TYR A 50 -10.38 -0.31 5.36
N PHE A 51 -9.75 0.43 4.45
CA PHE A 51 -8.35 0.20 4.09
C PHE A 51 -7.41 0.54 5.24
N ASP A 52 -7.69 1.57 6.04
CA ASP A 52 -6.95 1.89 7.27
C ASP A 52 -6.98 0.72 8.25
N LYS A 53 -8.15 0.11 8.47
CA LYS A 53 -8.27 -1.10 9.28
C LYS A 53 -7.48 -2.28 8.68
N ALA A 54 -7.50 -2.45 7.36
CA ALA A 54 -6.72 -3.51 6.71
C ALA A 54 -5.22 -3.33 6.98
N ILE A 55 -4.71 -2.09 6.89
CA ILE A 55 -3.31 -1.74 7.17
C ILE A 55 -2.97 -1.89 8.65
N GLU A 56 -3.89 -1.56 9.56
CA GLU A 56 -3.73 -1.76 11.01
C GLU A 56 -3.51 -3.24 11.34
N TYR A 57 -4.27 -4.15 10.70
CA TYR A 57 -4.11 -5.59 10.90
C TYR A 57 -2.95 -6.21 10.14
N GLN A 58 -2.45 -5.57 9.09
CA GLN A 58 -1.28 -6.02 8.33
C GLN A 58 -0.57 -4.83 7.69
N SER A 59 0.44 -4.30 8.36
CA SER A 59 1.15 -3.08 7.96
C SER A 59 1.93 -3.18 6.64
N ASN A 60 2.18 -4.38 6.13
CA ASN A 60 2.83 -4.63 4.85
C ASN A 60 1.86 -5.06 3.73
N ASN A 61 0.55 -4.83 3.90
CA ASN A 61 -0.45 -5.12 2.88
C ASN A 61 -0.41 -4.06 1.76
N TYR A 62 0.39 -4.30 0.70
CA TYR A 62 0.55 -3.37 -0.42
C TYR A 62 -0.76 -3.11 -1.19
N GLU A 63 -1.68 -4.11 -1.25
CA GLU A 63 -2.99 -3.94 -1.89
C GLU A 63 -3.85 -2.94 -1.14
N ALA A 64 -3.83 -2.98 0.20
CA ALA A 64 -4.58 -2.03 1.01
C ALA A 64 -4.08 -0.58 0.82
N TYR A 65 -2.76 -0.36 0.76
CA TYR A 65 -2.21 0.94 0.41
C TYR A 65 -2.63 1.37 -0.99
N PHE A 66 -2.50 0.51 -1.98
CA PHE A 66 -2.89 0.83 -3.36
C PHE A 66 -4.37 1.24 -3.47
N HIS A 67 -5.27 0.44 -2.91
CA HIS A 67 -6.70 0.71 -2.97
C HIS A 67 -7.09 1.95 -2.14
N ARG A 68 -6.43 2.20 -1.00
CA ARG A 68 -6.59 3.44 -0.27
C ARG A 68 -6.15 4.65 -1.09
N GLY A 69 -5.03 4.54 -1.79
CA GLY A 69 -4.58 5.56 -2.74
C GLY A 69 -5.61 5.81 -3.85
N CYS A 70 -6.23 4.76 -4.40
CA CYS A 70 -7.31 4.91 -5.38
C CYS A 70 -8.53 5.65 -4.78
N ALA A 71 -8.95 5.28 -3.57
CA ALA A 71 -10.05 5.95 -2.88
C ALA A 71 -9.74 7.43 -2.62
N LYS A 72 -8.55 7.73 -2.08
CA LYS A 72 -8.09 9.11 -1.84
C LYS A 72 -8.00 9.94 -3.12
N TYR A 73 -7.46 9.36 -4.21
CA TYR A 73 -7.36 10.07 -5.48
C TYR A 73 -8.75 10.49 -6.01
N ASN A 74 -9.73 9.58 -5.92
CA ASN A 74 -11.11 9.87 -6.32
C ASN A 74 -11.84 10.80 -5.35
N ASN A 75 -11.40 10.85 -4.09
CA ASN A 75 -11.88 11.78 -3.06
C ASN A 75 -11.11 13.12 -3.05
N TYR A 76 -10.41 13.45 -4.14
CA TYR A 76 -9.62 14.68 -4.33
C TYR A 76 -8.44 14.87 -3.37
N GLN A 77 -8.03 13.84 -2.63
CA GLN A 77 -6.85 13.82 -1.74
C GLN A 77 -5.63 13.30 -2.51
N LYS A 78 -5.20 14.05 -3.54
CA LYS A 78 -4.23 13.55 -4.53
C LYS A 78 -2.83 13.34 -3.95
N GLU A 79 -2.38 14.22 -3.07
CA GLU A 79 -1.05 14.16 -2.44
C GLU A 79 -0.93 12.97 -1.50
N GLU A 80 -1.98 12.66 -0.76
CA GLU A 80 -2.04 11.48 0.10
C GLU A 80 -2.13 10.19 -0.72
N ALA A 81 -2.83 10.22 -1.87
CA ALA A 81 -2.88 9.11 -2.80
C ALA A 81 -1.50 8.78 -3.37
N LEU A 82 -0.69 9.81 -3.70
CA LEU A 82 0.69 9.63 -4.14
C LEU A 82 1.50 8.83 -3.12
N GLN A 83 1.41 9.19 -1.83
CA GLN A 83 2.15 8.50 -0.77
C GLN A 83 1.73 7.03 -0.66
N ASP A 84 0.44 6.74 -0.81
CA ASP A 84 -0.07 5.37 -0.76
C ASP A 84 0.39 4.54 -1.96
N TYR A 85 0.41 5.10 -3.18
CA TYR A 85 0.95 4.40 -4.36
C TYR A 85 2.45 4.12 -4.23
N LEU A 86 3.23 5.09 -3.73
CA LEU A 86 4.66 4.91 -3.46
C LEU A 86 4.89 3.82 -2.41
N LYS A 87 4.09 3.78 -1.35
CA LYS A 87 4.17 2.74 -0.34
C LYS A 87 3.82 1.35 -0.91
N ALA A 88 2.85 1.27 -1.79
CA ALA A 88 2.50 0.02 -2.45
C ALA A 88 3.66 -0.55 -3.28
N ILE A 89 4.39 0.27 -4.05
CA ILE A 89 5.56 -0.19 -4.81
C ILE A 89 6.80 -0.45 -3.94
N GLU A 90 6.95 0.24 -2.82
CA GLU A 90 7.98 -0.07 -1.82
C GLU A 90 7.78 -1.48 -1.25
N LEU A 91 6.54 -1.83 -0.92
CA LEU A 91 6.18 -3.14 -0.34
C LEU A 91 6.15 -4.26 -1.39
N ASN A 92 5.72 -3.96 -2.61
CA ASN A 92 5.72 -4.88 -3.74
C ASN A 92 6.20 -4.19 -5.03
N PRO A 93 7.51 -4.25 -5.34
CA PRO A 93 8.09 -3.63 -6.53
C PRO A 93 7.56 -4.17 -7.87
N ASP A 94 6.83 -5.28 -7.87
CA ASP A 94 6.25 -5.88 -9.08
C ASP A 94 4.77 -5.54 -9.27
N TYR A 95 4.20 -4.71 -8.39
CA TYR A 95 2.80 -4.34 -8.47
C TYR A 95 2.54 -3.29 -9.55
N LEU A 96 2.38 -3.74 -10.79
CA LEU A 96 2.30 -2.91 -12.00
C LEU A 96 1.14 -1.89 -11.98
N GLN A 97 0.04 -2.17 -11.27
CA GLN A 97 -1.09 -1.25 -11.15
C GLN A 97 -0.72 0.06 -10.44
N ALA A 98 0.14 -0.01 -9.43
CA ALA A 98 0.60 1.19 -8.72
C ALA A 98 1.47 2.08 -9.60
N TYR A 99 2.35 1.51 -10.42
CA TYR A 99 3.14 2.29 -11.38
C TYR A 99 2.25 3.01 -12.41
N PHE A 100 1.23 2.33 -12.90
CA PHE A 100 0.28 2.98 -13.82
C PHE A 100 -0.46 4.14 -13.16
N ASN A 101 -0.93 3.96 -11.92
CA ASN A 101 -1.63 5.02 -11.19
C ASN A 101 -0.70 6.18 -10.82
N LEU A 102 0.58 5.93 -10.54
CA LEU A 102 1.59 6.98 -10.42
C LEU A 102 1.73 7.78 -11.72
N GLY A 103 1.77 7.10 -12.87
CA GLY A 103 1.76 7.76 -14.17
C GLY A 103 0.52 8.63 -14.38
N LEU A 104 -0.68 8.14 -14.00
CA LEU A 104 -1.92 8.92 -14.05
C LEU A 104 -1.90 10.13 -13.11
N TYR A 105 -1.36 9.96 -11.90
CA TYR A 105 -1.19 11.05 -10.94
C TYR A 105 -0.33 12.16 -11.52
N TYR A 106 0.88 11.85 -11.97
CA TYR A 106 1.81 12.85 -12.53
C TYR A 106 1.26 13.52 -13.79
N ARG A 107 0.57 12.78 -14.64
CA ARG A 107 -0.16 13.36 -15.78
C ARG A 107 -1.24 14.37 -15.33
N SER A 108 -1.93 14.08 -14.23
CA SER A 108 -3.00 14.96 -13.70
C SER A 108 -2.49 16.29 -13.17
N ILE A 109 -1.21 16.39 -12.83
CA ILE A 109 -0.53 17.63 -12.41
C ILE A 109 0.37 18.21 -13.50
N ASN A 110 0.23 17.72 -14.74
CA ASN A 110 1.00 18.12 -15.93
C ASN A 110 2.51 17.84 -15.86
N ASP A 111 2.97 16.97 -14.97
CA ASP A 111 4.34 16.47 -14.97
C ASP A 111 4.45 15.27 -15.93
N TYR A 112 4.58 15.60 -17.21
CA TYR A 112 4.60 14.59 -18.28
C TYR A 112 5.87 13.73 -18.28
N ASP A 113 6.98 14.25 -17.79
CA ASP A 113 8.24 13.50 -17.70
C ASP A 113 8.12 12.38 -16.67
N MET A 114 7.63 12.69 -15.48
CA MET A 114 7.37 11.68 -14.46
C MET A 114 6.23 10.74 -14.84
N ALA A 115 5.19 11.23 -15.51
CA ALA A 115 4.14 10.37 -16.03
C ALA A 115 4.69 9.32 -17.00
N CYS A 116 5.50 9.74 -17.97
CA CYS A 116 6.17 8.86 -18.91
C CYS A 116 7.10 7.86 -18.24
N TYR A 117 7.85 8.31 -17.23
CA TYR A 117 8.73 7.43 -16.45
C TYR A 117 7.95 6.26 -15.85
N TYR A 118 6.86 6.54 -15.16
CA TYR A 118 6.05 5.50 -14.52
C TYR A 118 5.25 4.64 -15.50
N PHE A 119 4.76 5.22 -16.60
CA PHE A 119 4.08 4.45 -17.66
C PHE A 119 5.04 3.45 -18.33
N LYS A 120 6.28 3.85 -18.62
CA LYS A 120 7.29 2.94 -19.17
C LYS A 120 7.66 1.80 -18.21
N ILE A 121 7.68 2.06 -16.91
CA ILE A 121 7.90 0.99 -15.92
C ILE A 121 6.70 0.02 -15.93
N ALA A 122 5.47 0.52 -15.95
CA ALA A 122 4.28 -0.33 -16.00
C ALA A 122 4.25 -1.20 -17.27
N GLU A 123 4.63 -0.62 -18.42
CA GLU A 123 4.78 -1.32 -19.71
C GLU A 123 5.85 -2.41 -19.63
N ALA A 124 7.03 -2.08 -19.15
CA ALA A 124 8.16 -3.00 -18.99
C ALA A 124 7.85 -4.16 -18.03
N LYS A 125 6.98 -3.93 -17.05
CA LYS A 125 6.46 -4.96 -16.13
C LYS A 125 5.30 -5.78 -16.71
N GLY A 126 4.92 -5.54 -17.97
CA GLY A 126 3.94 -6.34 -18.69
C GLY A 126 2.50 -5.85 -18.62
N ARG A 127 2.25 -4.58 -18.24
CA ARG A 127 0.91 -4.00 -18.35
C ARG A 127 0.50 -3.91 -19.82
N PRO A 128 -0.64 -4.50 -20.24
CA PRO A 128 -1.10 -4.44 -21.63
C PRO A 128 -1.65 -3.05 -21.99
N ASN A 129 -1.75 -2.79 -23.31
CA ASN A 129 -2.40 -1.60 -23.89
C ASN A 129 -1.80 -0.27 -23.38
N MET A 130 -0.47 -0.21 -23.33
CA MET A 130 0.26 0.98 -22.87
C MET A 130 0.61 1.95 -23.99
N GLU A 131 0.41 1.59 -25.28
CA GLU A 131 0.81 2.37 -26.46
C GLU A 131 0.28 3.80 -26.43
N ASP A 132 -0.99 3.99 -26.01
CA ASP A 132 -1.59 5.33 -25.94
C ASP A 132 -1.00 6.21 -24.83
N TYR A 133 -0.40 5.60 -23.83
CA TYR A 133 0.24 6.30 -22.71
C TYR A 133 1.72 6.58 -22.98
N THR A 134 2.40 5.72 -23.75
CA THR A 134 3.85 5.75 -23.94
C THR A 134 4.30 6.30 -25.30
N LYS A 135 3.42 6.36 -26.32
CA LYS A 135 3.75 6.79 -27.71
C LYS A 135 4.39 8.18 -27.81
N HIS A 136 4.13 9.06 -26.87
CA HIS A 136 4.69 10.43 -26.83
C HIS A 136 5.83 10.57 -25.82
N CYS A 137 6.19 9.51 -25.12
CA CYS A 137 7.28 9.49 -24.16
C CYS A 137 8.64 9.41 -24.88
N ARG A 138 9.43 10.47 -24.76
CA ARG A 138 10.80 10.57 -25.33
C ARG A 138 11.86 9.97 -24.39
#